data_b60d757c28059adacf8b691538ffeb34
#
_entry.id   b60d757c28059adacf8b691538ffeb34
#
_cell.length_a   1.000
_cell.length_b   1.000
_cell.length_c   1.000
_cell.angle_alpha   90.00
_cell.angle_beta   90.00
_cell.angle_gamma   90.00
#
_symmetry.space_group_name_H-M   'P 1'
#
loop_
_entity.id
_entity.type
_entity.pdbx_description
1 polymer ?
#
loop_
_entity_poly.entity_id
_entity_poly.type
_entity_poly.pdbx_seq_one_letter_code
_entity_poly.pdbx_strand_id
1 'polypeptide(L)'
;YIMISPYMDFNDVRDSDYFSIDDLNKVKEIFGDRMDYVDPFDSDSINVKVGRNQLKVSLDGVDYKYQDFQPVNIVSGRYITAKDVQGRKPVALISKNTALKLFGTENAVGKSFRTDYKGEMQEFSVIGVYYKDVSPIEKLLKGGDDKNGEAIVPWTILVGPSDIFSTIRYYGKKGFTAADMTNLNNDVKAYFSRVKNRKPEDWYIGSVQDEMKQVDKVMGGISAAIGGIAAISLLVGGIGIMNIMLVTVTERTREIGIRKALGASREDILVQFLTESALLS
;
A
#
# COMPACT_ATOMS: atom_id res chain seq x y z
N TYR A 1 4.34 4.97 -11.88
CA TYR A 1 3.73 4.45 -13.12
C TYR A 1 2.94 5.53 -13.84
N ILE A 2 2.75 5.37 -15.14
CA ILE A 2 1.86 6.19 -15.97
C ILE A 2 0.77 5.35 -16.61
N MET A 3 -0.45 5.87 -16.60
CA MET A 3 -1.61 5.28 -17.27
C MET A 3 -2.57 6.38 -17.74
N ILE A 4 -3.54 6.02 -18.59
CA ILE A 4 -4.66 6.93 -18.90
C ILE A 4 -5.41 7.24 -17.59
N SER A 5 -5.89 8.46 -17.42
CA SER A 5 -6.52 8.86 -16.17
C SER A 5 -7.74 7.99 -15.84
N PRO A 6 -7.82 7.38 -14.64
CA PRO A 6 -8.97 6.61 -14.23
C PRO A 6 -10.24 7.46 -14.00
N TYR A 7 -10.09 8.79 -13.99
CA TYR A 7 -11.19 9.75 -13.87
C TYR A 7 -11.72 10.22 -15.22
N MET A 8 -11.12 9.73 -16.32
CA MET A 8 -11.60 10.01 -17.67
C MET A 8 -12.85 9.19 -17.97
N ASP A 9 -13.80 9.75 -18.71
CA ASP A 9 -14.95 8.98 -19.18
C ASP A 9 -14.47 7.84 -20.09
N PHE A 10 -14.91 6.63 -19.83
CA PHE A 10 -14.55 5.46 -20.63
C PHE A 10 -14.87 5.62 -22.12
N ASN A 11 -15.91 6.42 -22.43
CA ASN A 11 -16.28 6.72 -23.82
C ASN A 11 -15.27 7.62 -24.55
N ASP A 12 -14.43 8.33 -23.80
CA ASP A 12 -13.37 9.20 -24.34
C ASP A 12 -12.03 8.49 -24.51
N VAL A 13 -11.89 7.27 -23.96
CA VAL A 13 -10.67 6.47 -24.07
C VAL A 13 -10.65 5.76 -25.42
N ARG A 14 -9.60 6.00 -26.20
CA ARG A 14 -9.40 5.38 -27.52
C ARG A 14 -8.42 4.21 -27.40
N ASP A 15 -8.50 3.23 -28.28
CA ASP A 15 -7.53 2.12 -28.34
C ASP A 15 -6.11 2.63 -28.50
N SER A 16 -5.93 3.76 -29.21
CA SER A 16 -4.61 4.42 -29.38
C SER A 16 -4.03 5.02 -28.09
N ASP A 17 -4.81 5.16 -27.03
CA ASP A 17 -4.35 5.69 -25.75
C ASP A 17 -3.65 4.61 -24.90
N TYR A 18 -3.95 3.34 -25.16
CA TYR A 18 -3.22 2.24 -24.56
C TYR A 18 -1.77 2.18 -25.07
N PHE A 19 -0.91 1.63 -24.25
CA PHE A 19 0.50 1.51 -24.57
C PHE A 19 0.79 0.23 -25.36
N SER A 20 1.79 0.30 -26.21
CA SER A 20 2.33 -0.81 -26.97
C SER A 20 3.77 -1.14 -26.54
N ILE A 21 4.29 -2.27 -26.99
CA ILE A 21 5.71 -2.61 -26.80
C ILE A 21 6.63 -1.57 -27.43
N ASP A 22 6.19 -0.93 -28.52
CA ASP A 22 6.93 0.13 -29.19
C ASP A 22 7.01 1.39 -28.31
N ASP A 23 5.91 1.76 -27.64
CA ASP A 23 5.89 2.85 -26.66
C ASP A 23 6.86 2.56 -25.51
N LEU A 24 6.86 1.31 -24.99
CA LEU A 24 7.77 0.89 -23.94
C LEU A 24 9.24 1.00 -24.36
N ASN A 25 9.58 0.57 -25.58
CA ASN A 25 10.92 0.66 -26.13
C ASN A 25 11.37 2.11 -26.29
N LYS A 26 10.48 2.98 -26.77
CA LYS A 26 10.75 4.43 -26.87
C LYS A 26 10.98 5.08 -25.52
N VAL A 27 10.20 4.71 -24.48
CA VAL A 27 10.44 5.17 -23.12
C VAL A 27 11.83 4.74 -22.63
N LYS A 28 12.23 3.50 -22.88
CA LYS A 28 13.58 3.00 -22.54
C LYS A 28 14.69 3.75 -23.29
N GLU A 29 14.48 4.05 -24.56
CA GLU A 29 15.43 4.80 -25.37
C GLU A 29 15.59 6.25 -24.91
N ILE A 30 14.48 6.95 -24.65
CA ILE A 30 14.47 8.40 -24.34
C ILE A 30 14.85 8.67 -22.88
N PHE A 31 14.35 7.83 -21.95
CA PHE A 31 14.46 8.07 -20.51
C PHE A 31 15.34 7.04 -19.79
N GLY A 32 15.93 6.07 -20.50
CA GLY A 32 16.70 4.98 -19.90
C GLY A 32 17.88 5.42 -19.04
N ASP A 33 18.48 6.58 -19.37
CA ASP A 33 19.54 7.17 -18.53
C ASP A 33 19.03 7.66 -17.17
N ARG A 34 17.73 7.82 -17.02
CA ARG A 34 17.06 8.32 -15.80
C ARG A 34 16.23 7.24 -15.11
N MET A 35 16.13 6.05 -15.67
CA MET A 35 15.34 4.93 -15.17
C MET A 35 16.21 3.69 -14.98
N ASP A 36 16.13 3.06 -13.82
CA ASP A 36 16.79 1.77 -13.56
C ASP A 36 15.95 0.57 -14.04
N TYR A 37 14.62 0.78 -14.13
CA TYR A 37 13.69 -0.26 -14.54
C TYR A 37 12.46 0.31 -15.21
N VAL A 38 11.98 -0.37 -16.26
CA VAL A 38 10.73 -0.07 -16.97
C VAL A 38 10.11 -1.36 -17.45
N ASP A 39 8.84 -1.59 -17.12
CA ASP A 39 8.06 -2.71 -17.64
C ASP A 39 6.60 -2.35 -17.91
N PRO A 40 5.88 -3.15 -18.71
CA PRO A 40 4.42 -3.09 -18.73
C PRO A 40 3.90 -3.57 -17.38
N PHE A 41 3.00 -2.81 -16.80
CA PHE A 41 2.26 -3.24 -15.63
C PHE A 41 0.80 -3.46 -16.03
N ASP A 42 0.34 -4.68 -15.81
CA ASP A 42 -1.07 -5.02 -15.91
C ASP A 42 -1.40 -5.94 -14.74
N SER A 43 -2.59 -5.80 -14.22
CA SER A 43 -3.12 -6.66 -13.18
C SER A 43 -4.55 -7.05 -13.53
N ASP A 44 -4.89 -8.28 -13.26
CA ASP A 44 -6.22 -8.80 -13.51
C ASP A 44 -6.67 -9.68 -12.34
N SER A 45 -7.95 -9.98 -12.28
CA SER A 45 -8.51 -10.86 -11.25
C SER A 45 -9.25 -12.01 -11.91
N ILE A 46 -8.84 -13.22 -11.55
CA ILE A 46 -9.43 -14.45 -12.05
C ILE A 46 -10.12 -15.25 -10.96
N ASN A 47 -11.13 -16.03 -11.33
CA ASN A 47 -11.74 -16.99 -10.44
C ASN A 47 -11.13 -18.37 -10.68
N VAL A 48 -10.41 -18.87 -9.71
CA VAL A 48 -9.73 -20.16 -9.77
C VAL A 48 -10.53 -21.19 -8.98
N LYS A 49 -10.71 -22.38 -9.56
CA LYS A 49 -11.33 -23.53 -8.90
C LYS A 49 -10.38 -24.72 -8.95
N VAL A 50 -10.06 -25.27 -7.78
CA VAL A 50 -9.26 -26.49 -7.63
C VAL A 50 -10.02 -27.47 -6.74
N GLY A 51 -10.54 -28.53 -7.32
CA GLY A 51 -11.41 -29.47 -6.61
C GLY A 51 -12.67 -28.77 -6.05
N ARG A 52 -12.81 -28.73 -4.73
CA ARG A 52 -13.92 -28.06 -4.02
C ARG A 52 -13.60 -26.61 -3.65
N ASN A 53 -12.35 -26.20 -3.73
CA ASN A 53 -11.90 -24.89 -3.34
C ASN A 53 -12.09 -23.90 -4.51
N GLN A 54 -12.64 -22.73 -4.21
CA GLN A 54 -12.77 -21.63 -5.16
C GLN A 54 -12.22 -20.36 -4.53
N LEU A 55 -11.44 -19.60 -5.30
CA LEU A 55 -10.79 -18.39 -4.83
C LEU A 55 -10.69 -17.37 -5.97
N LYS A 56 -11.00 -16.12 -5.66
CA LYS A 56 -10.65 -15.00 -6.55
C LYS A 56 -9.17 -14.70 -6.34
N VAL A 57 -8.38 -14.74 -7.41
CA VAL A 57 -6.94 -14.53 -7.39
C VAL A 57 -6.60 -13.29 -8.19
N SER A 58 -5.90 -12.34 -7.59
CA SER A 58 -5.30 -11.22 -8.29
C SER A 58 -4.02 -11.68 -8.97
N LEU A 59 -3.88 -11.39 -10.24
CA LEU A 59 -2.69 -11.65 -11.04
C LEU A 59 -1.93 -10.36 -11.24
N ASP A 60 -0.67 -10.33 -10.82
CA ASP A 60 0.24 -9.22 -11.10
C ASP A 60 1.23 -9.63 -12.17
N GLY A 61 1.13 -8.97 -13.34
CA GLY A 61 2.07 -9.17 -14.45
C GLY A 61 3.39 -8.47 -14.18
N VAL A 62 4.50 -9.21 -14.20
CA VAL A 62 5.82 -8.65 -13.93
C VAL A 62 6.88 -9.15 -14.91
N ASP A 63 7.95 -8.37 -15.06
CA ASP A 63 9.19 -8.80 -15.69
C ASP A 63 10.08 -9.57 -14.70
N TYR A 64 11.00 -10.38 -15.23
CA TYR A 64 11.92 -11.18 -14.40
C TYR A 64 12.86 -10.34 -13.53
N LYS A 65 13.13 -9.09 -13.89
CA LYS A 65 13.95 -8.14 -13.09
C LYS A 65 13.17 -7.44 -11.98
N TYR A 66 11.86 -7.56 -11.96
CA TYR A 66 11.03 -6.86 -10.97
C TYR A 66 11.37 -7.22 -9.52
N GLN A 67 11.86 -8.44 -9.29
CA GLN A 67 12.32 -8.87 -7.96
C GLN A 67 13.48 -8.02 -7.39
N ASP A 68 14.26 -7.35 -8.25
CA ASP A 68 15.39 -6.50 -7.82
C ASP A 68 14.87 -5.17 -7.21
N PHE A 69 13.64 -4.80 -7.54
CA PHE A 69 12.98 -3.56 -7.08
C PHE A 69 11.91 -3.83 -6.02
N GLN A 70 11.21 -4.94 -6.13
CA GLN A 70 10.19 -5.39 -5.18
C GLN A 70 10.44 -6.86 -4.82
N PRO A 71 11.40 -7.12 -3.92
CA PRO A 71 11.73 -8.48 -3.53
C PRO A 71 10.57 -9.13 -2.77
N VAL A 72 10.34 -10.40 -3.07
CA VAL A 72 9.45 -11.28 -2.33
C VAL A 72 10.25 -12.42 -1.72
N ASN A 73 9.86 -12.87 -0.54
CA ASN A 73 10.50 -13.99 0.13
C ASN A 73 10.01 -15.32 -0.47
N ILE A 74 10.85 -16.00 -1.25
CA ILE A 74 10.52 -17.31 -1.83
C ILE A 74 10.58 -18.37 -0.73
N VAL A 75 9.45 -19.01 -0.49
CA VAL A 75 9.33 -20.11 0.48
C VAL A 75 9.75 -21.45 -0.16
N SER A 76 9.32 -21.66 -1.40
CA SER A 76 9.67 -22.85 -2.17
C SER A 76 9.62 -22.58 -3.66
N GLY A 77 10.40 -23.33 -4.45
CA GLY A 77 10.46 -23.15 -5.89
C GLY A 77 11.37 -22.02 -6.33
N ARG A 78 10.96 -21.28 -7.36
CA ARG A 78 11.76 -20.22 -7.98
C ARG A 78 10.92 -19.02 -8.41
N TYR A 79 11.58 -17.90 -8.65
CA TYR A 79 10.99 -16.72 -9.28
C TYR A 79 10.84 -16.90 -10.81
N ILE A 80 10.12 -15.96 -11.44
CA ILE A 80 9.98 -15.85 -12.89
C ILE A 80 11.35 -15.56 -13.53
N THR A 81 11.64 -16.21 -14.64
CA THR A 81 12.88 -16.04 -15.39
C THR A 81 12.64 -15.34 -16.73
N ALA A 82 13.72 -14.83 -17.34
CA ALA A 82 13.66 -14.26 -18.70
C ALA A 82 13.05 -15.23 -19.72
N LYS A 83 13.35 -16.54 -19.61
CA LYS A 83 12.76 -17.57 -20.48
C LYS A 83 11.26 -17.76 -20.28
N ASP A 84 10.73 -17.49 -19.10
CA ASP A 84 9.30 -17.58 -18.84
C ASP A 84 8.58 -16.36 -19.45
N VAL A 85 9.17 -15.17 -19.33
CA VAL A 85 8.63 -13.93 -19.91
C VAL A 85 8.69 -14.00 -21.44
N GLN A 86 9.85 -14.29 -22.03
CA GLN A 86 10.03 -14.35 -23.48
C GLN A 86 9.20 -15.46 -24.14
N GLY A 87 9.10 -16.61 -23.47
CA GLY A 87 8.32 -17.76 -23.95
C GLY A 87 6.84 -17.66 -23.68
N ARG A 88 6.34 -16.55 -23.11
CA ARG A 88 4.93 -16.37 -22.70
C ARG A 88 4.39 -17.60 -21.93
N LYS A 89 5.22 -18.14 -21.02
CA LYS A 89 4.86 -19.36 -20.32
C LYS A 89 3.79 -19.09 -19.26
N PRO A 90 2.71 -19.86 -19.22
CA PRO A 90 1.67 -19.73 -18.21
C PRO A 90 2.14 -20.33 -16.87
N VAL A 91 3.06 -19.65 -16.23
CA VAL A 91 3.60 -20.00 -14.92
C VAL A 91 3.18 -18.97 -13.90
N ALA A 92 2.97 -19.41 -12.65
CA ALA A 92 2.57 -18.55 -11.55
C ALA A 92 3.44 -18.78 -10.33
N LEU A 93 3.87 -17.70 -9.72
CA LEU A 93 4.40 -17.66 -8.37
C LEU A 93 3.25 -17.22 -7.46
N ILE A 94 2.77 -18.08 -6.57
CA ILE A 94 1.58 -17.82 -5.76
C ILE A 94 1.94 -17.49 -4.32
N SER A 95 1.10 -16.66 -3.66
CA SER A 95 1.31 -16.39 -2.24
C SER A 95 1.05 -17.63 -1.39
N LYS A 96 1.68 -17.70 -0.22
CA LYS A 96 1.47 -18.77 0.77
C LYS A 96 -0.03 -18.94 1.11
N ASN A 97 -0.75 -17.82 1.25
CA ASN A 97 -2.20 -17.82 1.49
C ASN A 97 -2.98 -18.43 0.31
N THR A 98 -2.61 -18.10 -0.92
CA THR A 98 -3.20 -18.69 -2.14
C THR A 98 -2.95 -20.20 -2.21
N ALA A 99 -1.73 -20.63 -1.89
CA ALA A 99 -1.37 -22.06 -1.87
C ALA A 99 -2.22 -22.85 -0.85
N LEU A 100 -2.38 -22.32 0.36
CA LEU A 100 -3.20 -22.94 1.39
C LEU A 100 -4.69 -22.99 1.01
N LYS A 101 -5.24 -21.89 0.49
CA LYS A 101 -6.66 -21.80 0.13
C LYS A 101 -7.02 -22.67 -1.07
N LEU A 102 -6.19 -22.74 -2.10
CA LEU A 102 -6.47 -23.50 -3.32
C LEU A 102 -6.11 -24.99 -3.16
N PHE A 103 -4.95 -25.27 -2.59
CA PHE A 103 -4.39 -26.62 -2.59
C PHE A 103 -4.38 -27.29 -1.21
N GLY A 104 -4.75 -26.58 -0.14
CA GLY A 104 -4.73 -27.09 1.22
C GLY A 104 -3.32 -27.31 1.79
N THR A 105 -2.28 -26.83 1.12
CA THR A 105 -0.88 -27.04 1.53
C THR A 105 -0.01 -25.88 1.04
N GLU A 106 1.04 -25.56 1.80
CA GLU A 106 2.06 -24.59 1.39
C GLU A 106 2.98 -25.16 0.28
N ASN A 107 3.10 -26.49 0.19
CA ASN A 107 3.88 -27.14 -0.85
C ASN A 107 3.04 -27.31 -2.12
N ALA A 108 2.92 -26.22 -2.89
CA ALA A 108 2.14 -26.17 -4.12
C ALA A 108 2.99 -26.16 -5.39
N VAL A 109 4.31 -26.14 -5.28
CA VAL A 109 5.21 -26.15 -6.47
C VAL A 109 4.98 -27.43 -7.29
N GLY A 110 4.86 -27.26 -8.62
CA GLY A 110 4.56 -28.34 -9.57
C GLY A 110 3.07 -28.67 -9.70
N LYS A 111 2.19 -28.09 -8.86
CA LYS A 111 0.73 -28.17 -9.07
C LYS A 111 0.30 -27.19 -10.16
N SER A 112 -0.89 -27.42 -10.72
CA SER A 112 -1.49 -26.48 -11.69
C SER A 112 -2.92 -26.12 -11.31
N PHE A 113 -3.37 -25.01 -11.87
CA PHE A 113 -4.77 -24.60 -11.82
C PHE A 113 -5.22 -24.09 -13.17
N ARG A 114 -6.51 -24.30 -13.45
CA ARG A 114 -7.14 -23.85 -14.68
C ARG A 114 -8.11 -22.72 -14.39
N THR A 115 -8.16 -21.77 -15.28
CA THR A 115 -9.10 -20.65 -15.21
C THR A 115 -9.48 -20.21 -16.61
N ASP A 116 -10.66 -19.64 -16.73
CA ASP A 116 -11.01 -18.84 -17.91
C ASP A 116 -10.30 -17.50 -17.80
N TYR A 117 -9.43 -17.22 -18.76
CA TYR A 117 -8.73 -15.95 -18.84
C TYR A 117 -8.99 -15.33 -20.23
N LYS A 118 -9.69 -14.20 -20.27
CA LYS A 118 -10.11 -13.50 -21.51
C LYS A 118 -10.84 -14.39 -22.53
N GLY A 119 -11.67 -15.32 -22.03
CA GLY A 119 -12.47 -16.25 -22.86
C GLY A 119 -11.73 -17.50 -23.33
N GLU A 120 -10.50 -17.71 -22.89
CA GLU A 120 -9.72 -18.93 -23.17
C GLU A 120 -9.38 -19.68 -21.88
N MET A 121 -9.51 -21.00 -21.93
CA MET A 121 -9.10 -21.85 -20.79
C MET A 121 -7.58 -21.92 -20.71
N GLN A 122 -7.04 -21.20 -19.72
CA GLN A 122 -5.60 -21.15 -19.45
C GLN A 122 -5.25 -22.06 -18.26
N GLU A 123 -4.19 -22.87 -18.40
CA GLU A 123 -3.63 -23.65 -17.32
C GLU A 123 -2.30 -23.03 -16.86
N PHE A 124 -2.28 -22.64 -15.58
CA PHE A 124 -1.08 -22.08 -14.94
C PHE A 124 -0.36 -23.14 -14.13
N SER A 125 0.95 -23.29 -14.34
CA SER A 125 1.82 -24.13 -13.52
C SER A 125 2.41 -23.34 -12.38
N VAL A 126 2.28 -23.81 -11.14
CA VAL A 126 2.89 -23.18 -9.97
C VAL A 126 4.37 -23.47 -9.93
N ILE A 127 5.20 -22.44 -10.13
CA ILE A 127 6.67 -22.55 -10.13
C ILE A 127 7.31 -22.18 -8.81
N GLY A 128 6.57 -21.50 -7.94
CA GLY A 128 7.06 -21.13 -6.61
C GLY A 128 5.94 -20.64 -5.71
N VAL A 129 6.24 -20.64 -4.43
CA VAL A 129 5.40 -20.08 -3.37
C VAL A 129 6.19 -19.00 -2.67
N TYR A 130 5.58 -17.83 -2.50
CA TYR A 130 6.20 -16.70 -1.83
C TYR A 130 5.40 -16.23 -0.61
N TYR A 131 6.07 -15.49 0.20
CA TYR A 131 5.48 -14.78 1.32
C TYR A 131 5.94 -13.31 1.26
N LYS A 132 5.01 -12.41 1.54
CA LYS A 132 5.27 -10.98 1.60
C LYS A 132 5.06 -10.51 3.03
N ASP A 133 6.05 -9.82 3.57
CA ASP A 133 5.90 -9.14 4.85
C ASP A 133 4.88 -8.00 4.70
N VAL A 134 3.73 -8.18 5.33
CA VAL A 134 2.68 -7.16 5.33
C VAL A 134 2.75 -6.42 6.66
N SER A 135 2.87 -5.10 6.62
CA SER A 135 2.90 -4.31 7.85
C SER A 135 1.59 -4.47 8.65
N PRO A 136 1.62 -4.32 9.99
CA PRO A 136 0.41 -4.39 10.81
C PRO A 136 -0.67 -3.39 10.36
N ILE A 137 -0.26 -2.22 9.88
CA ILE A 137 -1.15 -1.18 9.34
C ILE A 137 -1.81 -1.64 8.05
N GLU A 138 -1.03 -2.24 7.13
CA GLU A 138 -1.56 -2.77 5.88
C GLU A 138 -2.56 -3.91 6.13
N LYS A 139 -2.29 -4.80 7.10
CA LYS A 139 -3.24 -5.84 7.55
C LYS A 139 -4.54 -5.24 8.07
N LEU A 140 -4.45 -4.15 8.85
CA LEU A 140 -5.61 -3.47 9.40
C LEU A 140 -6.44 -2.80 8.30
N LEU A 141 -5.79 -2.11 7.36
CA LEU A 141 -6.45 -1.44 6.23
C LEU A 141 -7.09 -2.43 5.25
N LYS A 142 -6.49 -3.61 5.03
CA LYS A 142 -7.05 -4.69 4.20
C LYS A 142 -8.16 -5.51 4.90
N GLY A 143 -8.53 -5.18 6.13
CA GLY A 143 -9.62 -5.84 6.86
C GLY A 143 -9.26 -7.21 7.44
N GLY A 144 -7.99 -7.50 7.67
CA GLY A 144 -7.51 -8.64 8.48
C GLY A 144 -7.61 -10.02 7.84
N ASP A 145 -8.53 -10.24 6.93
CA ASP A 145 -8.69 -11.52 6.23
C ASP A 145 -8.57 -11.28 4.73
N ASP A 146 -7.46 -11.70 4.18
CA ASP A 146 -7.18 -11.59 2.75
C ASP A 146 -8.06 -12.60 1.99
N LYS A 147 -9.33 -12.23 1.76
CA LYS A 147 -10.33 -13.10 1.13
C LYS A 147 -9.90 -13.55 -0.26
N ASN A 148 -9.06 -12.77 -0.92
CA ASN A 148 -8.55 -13.02 -2.26
C ASN A 148 -7.18 -13.70 -2.19
N GLY A 149 -6.83 -14.41 -3.26
CA GLY A 149 -5.48 -14.90 -3.49
C GLY A 149 -4.64 -13.89 -4.27
N GLU A 150 -3.33 -14.06 -4.22
CA GLU A 150 -2.37 -13.29 -5.02
C GLU A 150 -1.46 -14.23 -5.79
N ALA A 151 -1.19 -13.90 -7.04
CA ALA A 151 -0.23 -14.60 -7.87
C ALA A 151 0.54 -13.61 -8.75
N ILE A 152 1.82 -13.88 -8.93
CA ILE A 152 2.72 -13.14 -9.81
C ILE A 152 2.93 -14.01 -11.05
N VAL A 153 2.71 -13.42 -12.24
CA VAL A 153 2.83 -14.11 -13.55
C VAL A 153 3.71 -13.30 -14.48
N PRO A 154 4.27 -13.89 -15.56
CA PRO A 154 4.91 -13.12 -16.60
C PRO A 154 3.93 -12.09 -17.18
N TRP A 155 4.34 -10.82 -17.29
CA TRP A 155 3.48 -9.76 -17.84
C TRP A 155 2.97 -10.09 -19.25
N THR A 156 3.76 -10.85 -20.02
CA THR A 156 3.43 -11.27 -21.38
C THR A 156 2.19 -12.15 -21.48
N ILE A 157 1.77 -12.78 -20.38
CA ILE A 157 0.51 -13.53 -20.29
C ILE A 157 -0.68 -12.57 -20.19
N LEU A 158 -0.56 -11.53 -19.38
CA LEU A 158 -1.66 -10.58 -19.15
C LEU A 158 -1.91 -9.70 -20.38
N VAL A 159 -0.85 -9.24 -21.01
CA VAL A 159 -0.91 -8.41 -22.22
C VAL A 159 -1.45 -9.21 -23.41
N GLY A 160 -1.11 -10.49 -23.51
CA GLY A 160 -1.57 -11.37 -24.58
C GLY A 160 -0.96 -11.05 -25.94
N PRO A 161 -1.53 -11.59 -27.03
CA PRO A 161 -0.99 -11.42 -28.39
C PRO A 161 -1.12 -10.01 -28.95
N SER A 162 -2.05 -9.19 -28.41
CA SER A 162 -2.25 -7.81 -28.87
C SER A 162 -1.09 -6.88 -28.54
N ASP A 163 -0.24 -7.27 -27.58
CA ASP A 163 0.90 -6.47 -27.08
C ASP A 163 0.51 -5.04 -26.63
N ILE A 164 -0.75 -4.88 -26.19
CA ILE A 164 -1.34 -3.62 -25.71
C ILE A 164 -1.58 -3.72 -24.20
N PHE A 165 -1.22 -2.70 -23.46
CA PHE A 165 -1.37 -2.64 -22.01
C PHE A 165 -1.75 -1.24 -21.51
N SER A 166 -2.32 -1.17 -20.32
CA SER A 166 -2.89 0.06 -19.75
C SER A 166 -1.86 0.93 -19.04
N THR A 167 -0.77 0.36 -18.57
CA THR A 167 0.13 1.02 -17.63
C THR A 167 1.60 0.71 -17.94
N ILE A 168 2.44 1.75 -17.92
CA ILE A 168 3.89 1.60 -17.89
C ILE A 168 4.35 1.89 -16.46
N ARG A 169 5.01 0.90 -15.84
CA ARG A 169 5.67 1.05 -14.55
C ARG A 169 7.15 1.33 -14.76
N TYR A 170 7.71 2.24 -13.96
CA TYR A 170 9.12 2.58 -14.00
C TYR A 170 9.63 2.96 -12.63
N TYR A 171 10.92 2.75 -12.42
CA TYR A 171 11.67 3.18 -11.25
C TYR A 171 12.75 4.15 -11.70
N GLY A 172 12.79 5.32 -11.06
CA GLY A 172 13.87 6.29 -11.26
C GLY A 172 15.20 5.73 -10.80
N LYS A 173 16.27 6.33 -11.30
CA LYS A 173 17.63 5.92 -11.00
C LYS A 173 17.91 5.97 -9.49
N LYS A 174 18.67 5.01 -8.99
CA LYS A 174 19.08 4.97 -7.59
C LYS A 174 19.78 6.29 -7.20
N GLY A 175 19.28 6.89 -6.12
CA GLY A 175 19.77 8.19 -5.65
C GLY A 175 18.96 9.39 -6.14
N PHE A 176 17.93 9.19 -6.96
CA PHE A 176 17.00 10.27 -7.31
C PHE A 176 16.31 10.84 -6.08
N THR A 177 16.27 12.16 -6.03
CA THR A 177 15.45 12.89 -5.05
C THR A 177 13.97 12.92 -5.46
N ALA A 178 13.09 13.34 -4.56
CA ALA A 178 11.69 13.57 -4.90
C ALA A 178 11.50 14.57 -6.03
N ALA A 179 12.38 15.59 -6.12
CA ALA A 179 12.36 16.57 -7.20
C ALA A 179 12.76 15.94 -8.55
N ASP A 180 13.78 15.09 -8.57
CA ASP A 180 14.21 14.38 -9.77
C ASP A 180 13.10 13.46 -10.29
N MET A 181 12.40 12.74 -9.40
CA MET A 181 11.24 11.93 -9.76
C MET A 181 10.09 12.77 -10.29
N THR A 182 9.82 13.93 -9.69
CA THR A 182 8.77 14.84 -10.17
C THR A 182 9.10 15.34 -11.59
N ASN A 183 10.35 15.71 -11.84
CA ASN A 183 10.81 16.13 -13.17
C ASN A 183 10.70 15.00 -14.19
N LEU A 184 11.13 13.79 -13.83
CA LEU A 184 10.98 12.61 -14.68
C LEU A 184 9.52 12.34 -15.02
N ASN A 185 8.64 12.37 -14.01
CA ASN A 185 7.20 12.16 -14.17
C ASN A 185 6.58 13.21 -15.12
N ASN A 186 6.96 14.47 -14.98
CA ASN A 186 6.47 15.55 -15.85
C ASN A 186 6.94 15.34 -17.29
N ASP A 187 8.19 14.94 -17.50
CA ASP A 187 8.74 14.70 -18.83
C ASP A 187 8.08 13.49 -19.51
N VAL A 188 7.86 12.38 -18.79
CA VAL A 188 7.15 11.21 -19.29
C VAL A 188 5.70 11.57 -19.64
N LYS A 189 5.04 12.35 -18.79
CA LYS A 189 3.68 12.85 -19.02
C LYS A 189 3.60 13.73 -20.27
N ALA A 190 4.53 14.68 -20.41
CA ALA A 190 4.59 15.57 -21.57
C ALA A 190 4.89 14.80 -22.87
N TYR A 191 5.75 13.77 -22.79
CA TYR A 191 6.05 12.91 -23.91
C TYR A 191 4.78 12.20 -24.42
N PHE A 192 4.05 11.48 -23.53
CA PHE A 192 2.85 10.76 -23.92
C PHE A 192 1.70 11.69 -24.33
N SER A 193 1.57 12.85 -23.71
CA SER A 193 0.60 13.88 -24.14
C SER A 193 0.81 14.26 -25.60
N ARG A 194 2.05 14.39 -26.03
CA ARG A 194 2.42 14.72 -27.42
C ARG A 194 2.22 13.56 -28.36
N VAL A 195 2.75 12.37 -28.00
CA VAL A 195 2.74 11.18 -28.87
C VAL A 195 1.32 10.66 -29.09
N LYS A 196 0.49 10.65 -28.05
CA LYS A 196 -0.88 10.15 -28.11
C LYS A 196 -1.90 11.26 -28.44
N ASN A 197 -1.45 12.49 -28.62
CA ASN A 197 -2.30 13.66 -28.87
C ASN A 197 -3.42 13.79 -27.82
N ARG A 198 -3.01 13.82 -26.56
CA ARG A 198 -3.85 13.98 -25.38
C ARG A 198 -3.36 15.12 -24.52
N LYS A 199 -4.27 15.67 -23.69
CA LYS A 199 -3.88 16.70 -22.74
C LYS A 199 -3.11 16.08 -21.55
N PRO A 200 -2.23 16.86 -20.89
CA PRO A 200 -1.52 16.35 -19.72
C PRO A 200 -2.42 15.85 -18.58
N GLU A 201 -3.59 16.46 -18.39
CA GLU A 201 -4.58 16.04 -17.40
C GLU A 201 -5.20 14.67 -17.67
N ASP A 202 -5.18 14.20 -18.93
CA ASP A 202 -5.68 12.88 -19.32
C ASP A 202 -4.77 11.74 -18.85
N TRP A 203 -3.55 12.05 -18.38
CA TRP A 203 -2.58 11.09 -17.89
C TRP A 203 -2.49 11.10 -16.37
N TYR A 204 -2.61 9.95 -15.77
CA TYR A 204 -2.38 9.75 -14.33
C TYR A 204 -0.97 9.24 -14.10
N ILE A 205 -0.25 9.91 -13.22
CA ILE A 205 1.03 9.43 -12.70
C ILE A 205 0.80 8.99 -11.26
N GLY A 206 0.87 7.69 -11.02
CA GLY A 206 0.87 7.13 -9.68
C GLY A 206 2.28 7.08 -9.11
N SER A 207 2.45 7.54 -7.90
CA SER A 207 3.71 7.48 -7.17
C SER A 207 3.48 6.94 -5.77
N VAL A 208 4.37 6.06 -5.31
CA VAL A 208 4.32 5.52 -3.93
C VAL A 208 4.39 6.66 -2.91
N GLN A 209 5.11 7.74 -3.24
CA GLN A 209 5.20 8.92 -2.36
C GLN A 209 3.85 9.63 -2.20
N ASP A 210 3.06 9.72 -3.25
CA ASP A 210 1.76 10.39 -3.18
C ASP A 210 0.73 9.52 -2.46
N GLU A 211 0.80 8.20 -2.62
CA GLU A 211 0.02 7.24 -1.84
C GLU A 211 0.39 7.33 -0.35
N MET A 212 1.67 7.42 -0.01
CA MET A 212 2.12 7.59 1.38
C MET A 212 1.64 8.91 1.98
N LYS A 213 1.68 10.02 1.23
CA LYS A 213 1.12 11.31 1.71
C LYS A 213 -0.37 11.23 2.03
N GLN A 214 -1.14 10.45 1.27
CA GLN A 214 -2.55 10.23 1.57
C GLN A 214 -2.73 9.43 2.87
N VAL A 215 -1.93 8.39 3.07
CA VAL A 215 -1.91 7.61 4.33
C VAL A 215 -1.55 8.51 5.51
N ASP A 216 -0.50 9.33 5.38
CA ASP A 216 -0.08 10.28 6.42
C ASP A 216 -1.19 11.29 6.75
N LYS A 217 -1.90 11.79 5.76
CA LYS A 217 -3.03 12.70 5.96
C LYS A 217 -4.18 12.04 6.74
N VAL A 218 -4.52 10.80 6.40
CA VAL A 218 -5.54 10.03 7.11
C VAL A 218 -5.09 9.74 8.54
N MET A 219 -3.85 9.29 8.73
CA MET A 219 -3.27 9.03 10.06
C MET A 219 -3.21 10.29 10.92
N GLY A 220 -2.85 11.44 10.32
CA GLY A 220 -2.88 12.74 10.97
C GLY A 220 -4.29 13.11 11.44
N GLY A 221 -5.31 12.88 10.64
CA GLY A 221 -6.71 13.10 10.99
C GLY A 221 -7.18 12.22 12.17
N ILE A 222 -6.84 10.93 12.12
CA ILE A 222 -7.16 9.99 13.21
C ILE A 222 -6.46 10.41 14.50
N SER A 223 -5.17 10.75 14.43
CA SER A 223 -4.39 11.19 15.60
C SER A 223 -4.97 12.47 16.22
N ALA A 224 -5.40 13.42 15.41
CA ALA A 224 -6.04 14.64 15.88
C ALA A 224 -7.38 14.35 16.58
N ALA A 225 -8.19 13.43 16.03
CA ALA A 225 -9.45 13.03 16.65
C ALA A 225 -9.23 12.34 18.01
N ILE A 226 -8.29 11.39 18.08
CA ILE A 226 -7.93 10.71 19.34
C ILE A 226 -7.39 11.73 20.36
N GLY A 227 -6.51 12.64 19.92
CA GLY A 227 -5.98 13.71 20.75
C GLY A 227 -7.08 14.62 21.30
N GLY A 228 -8.08 14.95 20.49
CA GLY A 228 -9.24 15.73 20.90
C GLY A 228 -10.08 15.01 21.99
N ILE A 229 -10.36 13.73 21.80
CA ILE A 229 -11.09 12.90 22.78
C ILE A 229 -10.29 12.83 24.09
N ALA A 230 -8.99 12.58 24.03
CA ALA A 230 -8.12 12.53 25.19
C ALA A 230 -8.10 13.86 25.96
N ALA A 231 -8.04 15.00 25.25
CA ALA A 231 -8.06 16.32 25.84
C ALA A 231 -9.39 16.59 26.59
N ILE A 232 -10.53 16.23 25.98
CA ILE A 232 -11.86 16.35 26.62
C ILE A 232 -11.93 15.46 27.86
N SER A 233 -11.46 14.23 27.78
CA SER A 233 -11.43 13.29 28.91
C SER A 233 -10.58 13.81 30.07
N LEU A 234 -9.42 14.40 29.77
CA LEU A 234 -8.55 15.03 30.76
C LEU A 234 -9.21 16.24 31.40
N LEU A 235 -9.91 17.08 30.63
CA LEU A 235 -10.66 18.22 31.18
C LEU A 235 -11.76 17.77 32.12
N VAL A 236 -12.55 16.77 31.73
CA VAL A 236 -13.64 16.23 32.56
C VAL A 236 -13.08 15.62 33.84
N GLY A 237 -12.02 14.81 33.75
CA GLY A 237 -11.32 14.24 34.90
C GLY A 237 -10.75 15.32 35.83
N GLY A 238 -10.11 16.35 35.25
CA GLY A 238 -9.58 17.49 36.01
C GLY A 238 -10.65 18.27 36.77
N ILE A 239 -11.82 18.50 36.17
CA ILE A 239 -12.97 19.12 36.84
C ILE A 239 -13.46 18.25 38.01
N GLY A 240 -13.49 16.92 37.81
CA GLY A 240 -13.83 15.97 38.87
C GLY A 240 -12.90 16.06 40.09
N ILE A 241 -11.58 16.04 39.82
CA ILE A 241 -10.55 16.19 40.86
C ILE A 241 -10.67 17.57 41.56
N MET A 242 -10.85 18.62 40.76
CA MET A 242 -11.02 19.98 41.30
C MET A 242 -12.21 20.05 42.29
N ASN A 243 -13.34 19.45 41.95
CA ASN A 243 -14.52 19.44 42.83
C ASN A 243 -14.24 18.69 44.13
N ILE A 244 -13.58 17.53 44.09
CA ILE A 244 -13.18 16.76 45.27
C ILE A 244 -12.23 17.60 46.14
N MET A 245 -11.23 18.22 45.53
CA MET A 245 -10.24 19.03 46.25
C MET A 245 -10.84 20.28 46.87
N LEU A 246 -11.82 20.94 46.22
CA LEU A 246 -12.54 22.07 46.83
C LEU A 246 -13.26 21.64 48.09
N VAL A 247 -13.94 20.50 48.11
CA VAL A 247 -14.59 19.96 49.31
C VAL A 247 -13.55 19.65 50.38
N THR A 248 -12.48 18.93 50.03
CA THR A 248 -11.38 18.58 50.95
C THR A 248 -10.75 19.82 51.61
N VAL A 249 -10.45 20.85 50.83
CA VAL A 249 -9.86 22.11 51.32
C VAL A 249 -10.82 22.83 52.26
N THR A 250 -12.13 22.85 51.94
CA THR A 250 -13.14 23.47 52.82
C THR A 250 -13.28 22.73 54.14
N GLU A 251 -13.30 21.40 54.13
CA GLU A 251 -13.32 20.58 55.33
C GLU A 251 -12.08 20.74 56.23
N ARG A 252 -10.89 20.90 55.60
CA ARG A 252 -9.62 21.05 56.32
C ARG A 252 -9.19 22.49 56.55
N THR A 253 -10.09 23.48 56.42
CA THR A 253 -9.77 24.90 56.56
C THR A 253 -9.13 25.22 57.91
N ARG A 254 -9.59 24.59 59.01
CA ARG A 254 -9.04 24.77 60.33
C ARG A 254 -7.61 24.26 60.44
N GLU A 255 -7.31 23.12 59.87
CA GLU A 255 -5.96 22.53 59.84
C GLU A 255 -4.99 23.39 59.03
N ILE A 256 -5.41 23.88 57.88
CA ILE A 256 -4.66 24.83 57.07
C ILE A 256 -4.35 26.11 57.84
N GLY A 257 -5.35 26.63 58.59
CA GLY A 257 -5.19 27.80 59.46
C GLY A 257 -4.17 27.60 60.54
N ILE A 258 -4.15 26.44 61.21
CA ILE A 258 -3.19 26.10 62.26
C ILE A 258 -1.78 26.02 61.69
N ARG A 259 -1.57 25.34 60.52
CA ARG A 259 -0.28 25.24 59.88
C ARG A 259 0.28 26.60 59.45
N LYS A 260 -0.60 27.47 58.95
CA LYS A 260 -0.24 28.84 58.59
C LYS A 260 0.15 29.68 59.80
N ALA A 261 -0.52 29.49 60.94
CA ALA A 261 -0.18 30.16 62.20
C ALA A 261 1.16 29.66 62.79
N LEU A 262 1.54 28.41 62.51
CA LEU A 262 2.82 27.81 62.89
C LEU A 262 3.95 28.15 61.90
N GLY A 263 3.72 28.96 60.86
CA GLY A 263 4.75 29.49 59.97
C GLY A 263 4.89 28.74 58.65
N ALA A 264 3.98 27.81 58.28
CA ALA A 264 4.02 27.17 57.00
C ALA A 264 3.81 28.18 55.85
N SER A 265 4.65 28.11 54.85
CA SER A 265 4.53 28.97 53.67
C SER A 265 3.30 28.59 52.81
N ARG A 266 2.83 29.51 51.97
CA ARG A 266 1.74 29.24 51.03
C ARG A 266 2.14 28.13 50.02
N GLU A 267 3.42 28.10 49.66
CA GLU A 267 3.95 27.13 48.71
C GLU A 267 3.97 25.71 49.28
N ASP A 268 4.35 25.54 50.56
CA ASP A 268 4.34 24.22 51.21
C ASP A 268 2.95 23.61 51.27
N ILE A 269 1.94 24.43 51.58
CA ILE A 269 0.54 24.01 51.62
C ILE A 269 0.08 23.65 50.19
N LEU A 270 0.43 24.43 49.20
CA LEU A 270 0.02 24.21 47.81
C LEU A 270 0.67 22.94 47.23
N VAL A 271 1.96 22.71 47.47
CA VAL A 271 2.67 21.48 47.06
C VAL A 271 2.03 20.24 47.69
N GLN A 272 1.66 20.31 48.97
CA GLN A 272 1.01 19.19 49.64
C GLN A 272 -0.33 18.84 48.98
N PHE A 273 -1.20 19.82 48.70
CA PHE A 273 -2.48 19.56 48.03
C PHE A 273 -2.32 19.10 46.58
N LEU A 274 -1.29 19.59 45.86
CA LEU A 274 -0.95 19.12 44.51
C LEU A 274 -0.48 17.66 44.50
N THR A 275 0.39 17.28 45.47
CA THR A 275 0.82 15.89 45.59
C THR A 275 -0.32 14.95 46.00
N GLU A 276 -1.21 15.38 46.87
CA GLU A 276 -2.41 14.61 47.24
C GLU A 276 -3.37 14.43 46.04
N SER A 277 -3.55 15.48 45.22
CA SER A 277 -4.33 15.40 43.97
C SER A 277 -3.69 14.45 42.95
N ALA A 278 -2.36 14.46 42.79
CA ALA A 278 -1.64 13.59 41.87
C ALA A 278 -1.68 12.12 42.30
N LEU A 279 -1.83 11.82 43.57
CA LEU A 279 -1.99 10.46 44.07
C LEU A 279 -3.43 9.93 43.91
N LEU A 280 -4.42 10.83 43.80
CA LEU A 280 -5.84 10.48 43.63
C LEU A 280 -6.26 10.36 42.15
N SER A 281 -5.45 10.85 41.21
CA SER A 281 -5.69 10.80 39.78
C SER A 281 -5.01 9.56 39.12
#